data_9ea9d0bb6e0787fc66ab6b23120bffe7
#
_entry.id   9ea9d0bb6e0787fc66ab6b23120bffe7
#
_cell.length_a   1.000
_cell.length_b   1.000
_cell.length_c   1.000
_cell.angle_alpha   90.00
_cell.angle_beta   90.00
_cell.angle_gamma   90.00
#
_symmetry.space_group_name_H-M   'P 1'
#
loop_
_entity.id
_entity.type
_entity.pdbx_description
1 polymer ?
#
loop_
_entity_poly.entity_id
_entity_poly.type
_entity_poly.pdbx_seq_one_letter_code
_entity_poly.pdbx_strand_id
1 'polypeptide(L)'
;MNGLRKLSLMAAMLVCTTLAAVAQKPNIHILATGGTIAGTGASATKTNYTAGQVAISTLLEAVPEVNKIANVTGEQIVKIGSQDMNDAVWLTLAKRINELFSRGDVDGIVITHGTDTMEETAFFLNLTVKSDEPVVLVGAMRPSTAMSAD
;
A
#
# COMPACT_ATOMS: atom_id res chain seq x y z
N MET A 1 50.63 0.68 28.22
CA MET A 1 50.21 1.42 27.01
C MET A 1 49.22 0.67 26.09
N ASN A 2 49.07 -0.67 26.17
CA ASN A 2 48.23 -1.43 25.23
C ASN A 2 46.74 -1.48 25.58
N GLY A 3 46.34 -1.32 26.86
CA GLY A 3 44.96 -1.38 27.28
C GLY A 3 44.11 -0.16 26.85
N LEU A 4 44.67 1.05 27.03
CA LEU A 4 44.00 2.30 26.66
C LEU A 4 43.76 2.43 25.14
N ARG A 5 44.74 1.95 24.33
CA ARG A 5 44.57 1.93 22.85
C ARG A 5 43.48 0.96 22.38
N LYS A 6 43.36 -0.21 23.05
CA LYS A 6 42.29 -1.18 22.74
C LYS A 6 40.92 -0.63 23.14
N LEU A 7 40.80 0.05 24.26
CA LEU A 7 39.56 0.69 24.72
C LEU A 7 39.14 1.83 23.77
N SER A 8 40.10 2.62 23.30
CA SER A 8 39.80 3.72 22.34
C SER A 8 39.36 3.16 20.96
N LEU A 9 39.95 2.06 20.49
CA LEU A 9 39.57 1.43 19.23
C LEU A 9 38.15 0.81 19.33
N MET A 10 37.83 0.15 20.46
CA MET A 10 36.48 -0.39 20.68
C MET A 10 35.43 0.71 20.81
N ALA A 11 35.73 1.81 21.48
CA ALA A 11 34.83 2.96 21.55
C ALA A 11 34.62 3.63 20.18
N ALA A 12 35.67 3.78 19.38
CA ALA A 12 35.56 4.31 18.01
C ALA A 12 34.76 3.40 17.08
N MET A 13 34.90 2.07 17.22
CA MET A 13 34.12 1.09 16.45
C MET A 13 32.63 1.10 16.85
N LEU A 14 32.32 1.26 18.13
CA LEU A 14 30.95 1.38 18.64
C LEU A 14 30.26 2.66 18.15
N VAL A 15 30.97 3.79 18.08
CA VAL A 15 30.46 5.07 17.58
C VAL A 15 30.22 5.01 16.06
N CYS A 16 31.08 4.34 15.29
CA CYS A 16 30.88 4.15 13.84
C CYS A 16 29.64 3.32 13.50
N THR A 17 29.25 2.35 14.34
CA THR A 17 28.07 1.51 14.06
C THR A 17 26.75 2.24 14.37
N THR A 18 26.75 3.26 15.23
CA THR A 18 25.55 4.03 15.56
C THR A 18 25.23 5.14 14.54
N LEU A 19 26.18 5.54 13.72
CA LEU A 19 26.02 6.61 12.71
C LEU A 19 25.43 6.12 11.38
N ALA A 20 25.27 4.82 11.17
CA ALA A 20 24.83 4.25 9.89
C ALA A 20 23.35 3.89 9.80
N ALA A 21 22.57 4.11 10.84
CA ALA A 21 21.12 3.85 10.80
C ALA A 21 20.36 5.08 10.28
N VAL A 22 20.63 5.51 9.06
CA VAL A 22 19.63 6.28 8.30
C VAL A 22 18.50 5.30 8.02
N ALA A 23 17.36 5.50 8.68
CA ALA A 23 16.19 4.66 8.45
C ALA A 23 15.85 4.70 6.95
N GLN A 24 16.05 3.60 6.26
CA GLN A 24 15.67 3.45 4.87
C GLN A 24 14.15 3.54 4.78
N LYS A 25 13.65 4.30 3.80
CA LYS A 25 12.21 4.38 3.58
C LYS A 25 11.68 3.00 3.21
N PRO A 26 10.54 2.56 3.78
CA PRO A 26 9.93 1.30 3.39
C PRO A 26 9.45 1.34 1.94
N ASN A 27 9.52 0.20 1.28
CA ASN A 27 9.01 -0.02 -0.07
C ASN A 27 7.56 -0.52 0.03
N ILE A 28 6.61 0.32 -0.30
CA ILE A 28 5.18 0.03 -0.25
C ILE A 28 4.65 -0.18 -1.66
N HIS A 29 3.94 -1.28 -1.86
CA HIS A 29 3.30 -1.56 -3.15
C HIS A 29 1.77 -1.47 -3.04
N ILE A 30 1.14 -0.69 -3.95
CA ILE A 30 -0.31 -0.51 -3.96
C ILE A 30 -0.95 -1.38 -5.03
N LEU A 31 -1.91 -2.21 -4.64
CA LEU A 31 -2.74 -3.01 -5.53
C LEU A 31 -4.12 -2.38 -5.64
N ALA A 32 -4.44 -1.82 -6.81
CA ALA A 32 -5.71 -1.13 -6.99
C ALA A 32 -6.77 -2.07 -7.58
N THR A 33 -7.92 -2.19 -6.89
CA THR A 33 -9.07 -2.98 -7.37
C THR A 33 -10.21 -2.12 -7.89
N GLY A 34 -10.20 -0.83 -7.60
CA GLY A 34 -11.27 0.09 -7.96
C GLY A 34 -11.97 0.66 -6.73
N GLY A 35 -13.29 0.46 -6.64
CA GLY A 35 -14.10 1.00 -5.56
C GLY A 35 -14.37 2.51 -5.65
N THR A 36 -15.01 3.05 -4.63
CA THR A 36 -15.35 4.47 -4.52
C THR A 36 -14.13 5.38 -4.44
N ILE A 37 -13.05 4.92 -3.81
CA ILE A 37 -11.78 5.66 -3.72
C ILE A 37 -11.21 6.02 -5.10
N ALA A 38 -11.45 5.15 -6.09
CA ALA A 38 -11.11 5.37 -7.50
C ALA A 38 -12.33 5.80 -8.34
N GLY A 39 -13.37 6.29 -7.69
CA GLY A 39 -14.61 6.73 -8.34
C GLY A 39 -14.51 8.16 -8.89
N THR A 40 -15.29 8.42 -9.95
CA THR A 40 -15.46 9.77 -10.51
C THR A 40 -16.92 10.12 -10.62
N GLY A 41 -17.28 11.32 -10.16
CA GLY A 41 -18.60 11.92 -10.36
C GLY A 41 -18.54 13.04 -11.40
N ALA A 42 -19.67 13.29 -12.06
CA ALA A 42 -19.82 14.36 -13.03
C ALA A 42 -19.73 15.77 -12.41
N SER A 43 -19.86 15.89 -11.11
CA SER A 43 -19.82 17.16 -10.37
C SER A 43 -19.46 16.91 -8.91
N ALA A 44 -18.70 17.84 -8.32
CA ALA A 44 -18.30 17.79 -6.92
C ALA A 44 -19.47 17.82 -5.90
N THR A 45 -20.64 18.26 -6.32
CA THR A 45 -21.84 18.41 -5.48
C THR A 45 -22.92 17.34 -5.73
N LYS A 46 -22.74 16.49 -6.74
CA LYS A 46 -23.69 15.41 -7.03
C LYS A 46 -23.24 14.10 -6.38
N THR A 47 -24.21 13.34 -5.90
CA THR A 47 -23.96 12.03 -5.25
C THR A 47 -23.71 10.89 -6.25
N ASN A 48 -24.10 11.07 -7.52
CA ASN A 48 -23.91 10.04 -8.54
C ASN A 48 -22.46 9.99 -9.01
N TYR A 49 -21.84 8.84 -8.89
CA TYR A 49 -20.47 8.58 -9.36
C TYR A 49 -20.35 7.16 -9.94
N THR A 50 -19.30 6.92 -10.69
CA THR A 50 -18.95 5.59 -11.18
C THR A 50 -17.67 5.13 -10.47
N ALA A 51 -17.73 3.98 -9.80
CA ALA A 51 -16.60 3.40 -9.08
C ALA A 51 -15.49 2.91 -10.05
N GLY A 52 -14.26 2.86 -9.58
CA GLY A 52 -13.15 2.23 -10.29
C GLY A 52 -12.68 2.94 -11.57
N GLN A 53 -13.00 4.21 -11.76
CA GLN A 53 -12.65 4.92 -13.02
C GLN A 53 -11.22 5.45 -13.02
N VAL A 54 -10.70 5.89 -11.89
CA VAL A 54 -9.36 6.49 -11.77
C VAL A 54 -8.29 5.41 -11.74
N ALA A 55 -7.25 5.59 -12.55
CA ALA A 55 -6.10 4.70 -12.52
C ALA A 55 -5.23 4.95 -11.28
N ILE A 56 -4.54 3.92 -10.82
CA ILE A 56 -3.65 4.02 -9.65
C ILE A 56 -2.57 5.10 -9.82
N SER A 57 -2.03 5.27 -11.02
CA SER A 57 -1.04 6.32 -11.30
C SER A 57 -1.56 7.72 -10.96
N THR A 58 -2.80 8.01 -11.35
CA THR A 58 -3.44 9.31 -11.06
C THR A 58 -3.70 9.49 -9.56
N LEU A 59 -4.06 8.43 -8.84
CA LEU A 59 -4.22 8.49 -7.38
C LEU A 59 -2.88 8.78 -6.68
N LEU A 60 -1.80 8.17 -7.14
CA LEU A 60 -0.45 8.41 -6.60
C LEU A 60 0.05 9.83 -6.90
N GLU A 61 -0.21 10.34 -8.10
CA GLU A 61 0.13 11.72 -8.49
C GLU A 61 -0.60 12.77 -7.65
N ALA A 62 -1.80 12.45 -7.15
CA ALA A 62 -2.59 13.33 -6.30
C ALA A 62 -2.04 13.46 -4.87
N VAL A 63 -1.16 12.54 -4.42
CA VAL A 63 -0.64 12.48 -3.04
C VAL A 63 0.90 12.40 -3.02
N PRO A 64 1.61 13.37 -3.59
CA PRO A 64 3.08 13.33 -3.71
C PRO A 64 3.79 13.28 -2.36
N GLU A 65 3.12 13.70 -1.29
CA GLU A 65 3.66 13.73 0.07
C GLU A 65 4.04 12.34 0.59
N VAL A 66 3.39 11.29 0.10
CA VAL A 66 3.67 9.90 0.50
C VAL A 66 5.13 9.52 0.19
N ASN A 67 5.71 10.08 -0.87
CA ASN A 67 7.10 9.84 -1.24
C ASN A 67 8.13 10.41 -0.23
N LYS A 68 7.70 11.22 0.74
CA LYS A 68 8.57 11.68 1.83
C LYS A 68 8.81 10.58 2.87
N ILE A 69 7.86 9.66 3.03
CA ILE A 69 7.87 8.65 4.09
C ILE A 69 8.10 7.22 3.58
N ALA A 70 7.78 6.94 2.31
CA ALA A 70 7.91 5.61 1.70
C ALA A 70 8.33 5.72 0.24
N ASN A 71 8.92 4.64 -0.29
CA ASN A 71 9.06 4.43 -1.74
C ASN A 71 7.80 3.72 -2.20
N VAL A 72 6.93 4.42 -2.93
CA VAL A 72 5.63 3.89 -3.30
C VAL A 72 5.59 3.53 -4.77
N THR A 73 5.12 2.32 -5.05
CA THR A 73 4.81 1.83 -6.39
C THR A 73 3.38 1.29 -6.41
N GLY A 74 2.80 1.11 -7.58
CA GLY A 74 1.43 0.59 -7.65
C GLY A 74 1.10 -0.04 -8.99
N GLU A 75 0.16 -0.97 -8.96
CA GLU A 75 -0.39 -1.60 -10.15
C GLU A 75 -1.91 -1.74 -10.06
N GLN A 76 -2.54 -1.78 -11.21
CA GLN A 76 -3.97 -1.97 -11.32
C GLN A 76 -4.27 -3.46 -11.49
N ILE A 77 -4.95 -4.05 -10.53
CA ILE A 77 -5.42 -5.44 -10.60
C ILE A 77 -6.71 -5.53 -11.40
N VAL A 78 -7.73 -4.77 -10.99
CA VAL A 78 -9.01 -4.64 -11.69
C VAL A 78 -9.57 -3.22 -11.49
N LYS A 79 -10.63 -2.88 -12.25
CA LYS A 79 -11.36 -1.61 -12.12
C LYS A 79 -12.84 -1.91 -11.97
N ILE A 80 -13.26 -2.27 -10.76
CA ILE A 80 -14.65 -2.67 -10.48
C ILE A 80 -15.19 -1.95 -9.24
N GLY A 81 -16.52 -1.94 -9.10
CA GLY A 81 -17.15 -1.74 -7.80
C GLY A 81 -16.98 -3.00 -6.96
N SER A 82 -16.94 -2.87 -5.63
CA SER A 82 -16.70 -4.05 -4.78
C SER A 82 -17.84 -5.06 -4.79
N GLN A 83 -19.05 -4.65 -5.15
CA GLN A 83 -20.18 -5.56 -5.37
C GLN A 83 -19.93 -6.58 -6.50
N ASP A 84 -18.99 -6.31 -7.41
CA ASP A 84 -18.59 -7.19 -8.51
C ASP A 84 -17.37 -8.05 -8.18
N MET A 85 -16.90 -8.02 -6.93
CA MET A 85 -15.81 -8.85 -6.46
C MET A 85 -16.17 -10.33 -6.58
N ASN A 86 -15.20 -11.16 -6.94
CA ASN A 86 -15.41 -12.58 -7.15
C ASN A 86 -14.13 -13.39 -6.90
N ASP A 87 -14.28 -14.72 -6.90
CA ASP A 87 -13.20 -15.66 -6.61
C ASP A 87 -11.97 -15.47 -7.51
N ALA A 88 -12.17 -15.17 -8.80
CA ALA A 88 -11.06 -14.97 -9.73
C ALA A 88 -10.21 -13.74 -9.37
N VAL A 89 -10.84 -12.66 -8.92
CA VAL A 89 -10.16 -11.46 -8.44
C VAL A 89 -9.44 -11.75 -7.12
N TRP A 90 -10.08 -12.42 -6.18
CA TRP A 90 -9.45 -12.81 -4.91
C TRP A 90 -8.23 -13.70 -5.11
N LEU A 91 -8.33 -14.72 -5.97
CA LEU A 91 -7.20 -15.58 -6.30
C LEU A 91 -6.05 -14.80 -6.97
N THR A 92 -6.38 -13.85 -7.85
CA THR A 92 -5.40 -12.99 -8.50
C THR A 92 -4.68 -12.12 -7.46
N LEU A 93 -5.42 -11.51 -6.53
CA LEU A 93 -4.85 -10.72 -5.42
C LEU A 93 -3.93 -11.57 -4.55
N ALA A 94 -4.40 -12.71 -4.06
CA ALA A 94 -3.61 -13.58 -3.18
C ALA A 94 -2.32 -14.06 -3.86
N LYS A 95 -2.42 -14.46 -5.12
CA LYS A 95 -1.26 -14.86 -5.92
C LYS A 95 -0.26 -13.71 -6.05
N ARG A 96 -0.74 -12.52 -6.43
CA ARG A 96 0.10 -11.35 -6.65
C ARG A 96 0.79 -10.89 -5.37
N ILE A 97 0.07 -10.86 -4.25
CA ILE A 97 0.61 -10.53 -2.93
C ILE A 97 1.75 -11.49 -2.55
N ASN A 98 1.52 -12.80 -2.67
CA ASN A 98 2.53 -13.81 -2.37
C ASN A 98 3.76 -13.71 -3.30
N GLU A 99 3.56 -13.38 -4.58
CA GLU A 99 4.66 -13.12 -5.54
C GLU A 99 5.49 -11.90 -5.13
N LEU A 100 4.84 -10.79 -4.77
CA LEU A 100 5.52 -9.55 -4.37
C LEU A 100 6.36 -9.77 -3.11
N PHE A 101 5.81 -10.37 -2.07
CA PHE A 101 6.55 -10.64 -0.83
C PHE A 101 7.66 -11.67 -1.03
N SER A 102 7.50 -12.65 -1.93
CA SER A 102 8.56 -13.62 -2.21
C SER A 102 9.81 -13.01 -2.83
N ARG A 103 9.74 -11.82 -3.38
CA ARG A 103 10.88 -11.07 -3.93
C ARG A 103 11.77 -10.47 -2.85
N GLY A 104 11.21 -10.21 -1.66
CA GLY A 104 11.94 -9.65 -0.52
C GLY A 104 12.31 -8.16 -0.67
N ASP A 105 11.73 -7.45 -1.61
CA ASP A 105 11.94 -6.01 -1.87
C ASP A 105 10.71 -5.13 -1.56
N VAL A 106 9.65 -5.72 -1.02
CA VAL A 106 8.40 -5.06 -0.62
C VAL A 106 8.19 -5.24 0.88
N ASP A 107 8.08 -4.15 1.61
CA ASP A 107 7.92 -4.12 3.07
C ASP A 107 6.45 -4.07 3.51
N GLY A 108 5.53 -3.81 2.57
CA GLY A 108 4.10 -3.82 2.85
C GLY A 108 3.26 -3.56 1.60
N ILE A 109 2.02 -4.00 1.65
CA ILE A 109 1.06 -3.85 0.56
C ILE A 109 -0.17 -3.07 1.03
N VAL A 110 -0.62 -2.13 0.22
CA VAL A 110 -1.91 -1.43 0.40
C VAL A 110 -2.83 -1.81 -0.74
N ILE A 111 -4.06 -2.18 -0.43
CA ILE A 111 -5.08 -2.52 -1.43
C ILE A 111 -6.16 -1.45 -1.40
N THR A 112 -6.33 -0.69 -2.50
CA THR A 112 -7.49 0.20 -2.63
C THR A 112 -8.70 -0.61 -3.05
N HIS A 113 -9.78 -0.53 -2.28
CA HIS A 113 -10.93 -1.40 -2.40
C HIS A 113 -12.25 -0.62 -2.21
N GLY A 114 -13.34 -1.14 -2.71
CA GLY A 114 -14.68 -0.63 -2.37
C GLY A 114 -15.16 -1.21 -1.04
N THR A 115 -16.08 -0.51 -0.41
CA THR A 115 -16.49 -0.82 0.98
C THR A 115 -17.53 -1.93 1.10
N ASP A 116 -18.21 -2.35 0.01
CA ASP A 116 -19.31 -3.32 0.10
C ASP A 116 -18.86 -4.75 0.46
N THR A 117 -17.64 -5.13 0.04
CA THR A 117 -17.09 -6.49 0.26
C THR A 117 -15.63 -6.46 0.75
N MET A 118 -15.27 -5.40 1.48
CA MET A 118 -13.90 -5.24 1.97
C MET A 118 -13.55 -6.30 3.02
N GLU A 119 -14.49 -6.61 3.90
CA GLU A 119 -14.29 -7.59 4.97
C GLU A 119 -14.14 -9.01 4.44
N GLU A 120 -14.87 -9.40 3.40
CA GLU A 120 -14.74 -10.71 2.78
C GLU A 120 -13.38 -10.84 2.09
N THR A 121 -12.96 -9.79 1.38
CA THR A 121 -11.62 -9.75 0.76
C THR A 121 -10.53 -9.81 1.82
N ALA A 122 -10.68 -9.05 2.93
CA ALA A 122 -9.73 -9.07 4.02
C ALA A 122 -9.65 -10.45 4.67
N PHE A 123 -10.78 -11.09 4.93
CA PHE A 123 -10.85 -12.43 5.50
C PHE A 123 -10.19 -13.48 4.58
N PHE A 124 -10.50 -13.43 3.29
CA PHE A 124 -9.90 -14.34 2.30
C PHE A 124 -8.38 -14.19 2.26
N LEU A 125 -7.87 -12.96 2.20
CA LEU A 125 -6.44 -12.69 2.17
C LEU A 125 -5.74 -13.10 3.46
N ASN A 126 -6.37 -12.91 4.62
CA ASN A 126 -5.84 -13.36 5.90
C ASN A 126 -5.61 -14.89 5.95
N LEU A 127 -6.40 -15.66 5.20
CA LEU A 127 -6.26 -17.11 5.14
C LEU A 127 -5.27 -17.60 4.07
N THR A 128 -4.94 -16.76 3.07
CA THR A 128 -4.23 -17.22 1.87
C THR A 128 -2.88 -16.55 1.64
N VAL A 129 -2.62 -15.41 2.25
CA VAL A 129 -1.31 -14.74 2.22
C VAL A 129 -0.33 -15.51 3.12
N LYS A 130 0.87 -15.76 2.59
CA LYS A 130 1.90 -16.61 3.22
C LYS A 130 3.05 -15.82 3.83
N SER A 131 2.85 -14.54 4.07
CA SER A 131 3.85 -13.62 4.63
C SER A 131 3.32 -12.98 5.91
N ASP A 132 4.22 -12.65 6.83
CA ASP A 132 3.93 -11.87 8.02
C ASP A 132 3.99 -10.35 7.74
N GLU A 133 4.41 -9.95 6.54
CA GLU A 133 4.42 -8.55 6.11
C GLU A 133 3.00 -7.97 6.02
N PRO A 134 2.81 -6.68 6.36
CA PRO A 134 1.49 -6.08 6.44
C PRO A 134 0.79 -5.95 5.08
N VAL A 135 -0.47 -6.36 5.03
CA VAL A 135 -1.41 -6.10 3.94
C VAL A 135 -2.57 -5.28 4.50
N VAL A 136 -2.74 -4.06 4.02
CA VAL A 136 -3.74 -3.11 4.50
C VAL A 136 -4.76 -2.83 3.40
N LEU A 137 -6.04 -3.03 3.69
CA LEU A 137 -7.13 -2.63 2.78
C LEU A 137 -7.61 -1.23 3.16
N VAL A 138 -7.84 -0.39 2.16
CA VAL A 138 -8.33 0.97 2.32
C VAL A 138 -9.43 1.26 1.30
N GLY A 139 -10.47 1.93 1.72
CA GLY A 139 -11.55 2.39 0.87
C GLY A 139 -11.97 3.81 1.24
N ALA A 140 -12.85 4.39 0.44
CA ALA A 140 -13.46 5.69 0.67
C ALA A 140 -14.99 5.59 0.56
N MET A 141 -15.71 6.41 1.32
CA MET A 141 -17.16 6.52 1.24
C MET A 141 -17.58 7.55 0.19
N ARG A 142 -16.66 8.44 -0.21
CA ARG A 142 -16.90 9.49 -1.21
C ARG A 142 -15.86 9.42 -2.30
N PRO A 143 -16.26 9.63 -3.59
CA PRO A 143 -15.31 9.58 -4.70
C PRO A 143 -14.33 10.74 -4.64
N SER A 144 -13.15 10.56 -5.23
CA SER A 144 -12.07 11.56 -5.27
C SER A 144 -12.48 12.92 -5.88
N THR A 145 -13.56 12.95 -6.68
CA THR A 145 -14.10 14.17 -7.30
C THR A 145 -15.10 14.91 -6.42
N ALA A 146 -15.50 14.37 -5.27
CA ALA A 146 -16.42 15.04 -4.35
C ALA A 146 -15.74 16.24 -3.66
N MET A 147 -16.51 17.31 -3.37
CA MET A 147 -16.02 18.49 -2.66
C MET A 147 -15.43 18.13 -1.28
N SER A 148 -15.94 17.08 -0.65
CA SER A 148 -15.47 16.56 0.63
C SER A 148 -15.02 15.11 0.49
N ALA A 149 -14.14 14.84 -0.49
CA ALA A 149 -13.54 13.51 -0.67
C ALA A 149 -12.82 13.04 0.60
N ASP A 150 -12.85 11.71 0.80
CA ASP A 150 -12.20 11.08 1.95
C ASP A 150 -10.70 11.00 1.75
#